data_e5b694b0d08ebe05960761972d277e95
#
_entry.id   e5b694b0d08ebe05960761972d277e95
#
_cell.length_a   1.000
_cell.length_b   1.000
_cell.length_c   1.000
_cell.angle_alpha   90.00
_cell.angle_beta   90.00
_cell.angle_gamma   90.00
#
_symmetry.space_group_name_H-M   'P 1'
#
loop_
_entity.id
_entity.type
_entity.pdbx_description
1 polymer ?
#
loop_
_entity_poly.entity_id
_entity_poly.type
_entity_poly.pdbx_seq_one_letter_code
_entity_poly.pdbx_strand_id
1 'polypeptide(L)'
;MSDSTTGSPTAPVVLDVWCDLSCPDCRTALDDIRALRERYGDRLDIRLRHFPLEKNKHSYVSAQAAEEAVEQGRGREYAEELLARVDELRERGAPVLLETARDLGLDAEEIDTALIDGRHTLIVDADQAEGKALGVSGTPTYVVGGQRLDGGQSQDGLRARIEEIADRLLASGEH
;
A
#
# COMPACT_ATOMS: atom_id res chain seq x y z
N MET A 1 -39.22 -12.74 23.57
CA MET A 1 -38.86 -11.39 23.13
C MET A 1 -37.39 -11.40 22.73
N SER A 2 -37.16 -11.49 21.46
CA SER A 2 -35.82 -11.56 20.87
C SER A 2 -35.36 -10.16 20.59
N ASP A 3 -34.45 -9.64 21.39
CA ASP A 3 -33.78 -8.40 21.11
C ASP A 3 -32.61 -8.72 20.16
N SER A 4 -32.91 -8.70 18.89
CA SER A 4 -31.89 -8.76 17.84
C SER A 4 -31.36 -7.36 17.61
N THR A 5 -30.46 -6.92 18.45
CA THR A 5 -29.59 -5.80 18.15
C THR A 5 -28.55 -6.26 17.13
N THR A 6 -28.96 -6.40 15.87
CA THR A 6 -28.04 -6.39 14.76
C THR A 6 -27.51 -4.97 14.60
N GLY A 7 -26.50 -4.65 15.39
CA GLY A 7 -25.69 -3.48 15.12
C GLY A 7 -25.13 -3.63 13.72
N SER A 8 -25.40 -2.65 12.83
CA SER A 8 -24.70 -2.57 11.55
C SER A 8 -23.20 -2.68 11.81
N PRO A 9 -22.45 -3.49 11.02
CA PRO A 9 -21.02 -3.54 11.19
C PRO A 9 -20.49 -2.11 11.09
N THR A 10 -19.79 -1.67 12.13
CA THR A 10 -19.14 -0.35 12.16
C THR A 10 -18.21 -0.28 10.97
N ALA A 11 -18.28 0.81 10.18
CA ALA A 11 -17.38 1.00 9.06
C ALA A 11 -15.92 0.88 9.51
N PRO A 12 -15.03 0.28 8.72
CA PRO A 12 -13.64 0.13 9.12
C PRO A 12 -12.94 1.48 9.20
N VAL A 13 -11.97 1.59 10.10
CA VAL A 13 -10.99 2.68 10.08
C VAL A 13 -10.12 2.52 8.86
N VAL A 14 -9.87 3.59 8.12
CA VAL A 14 -9.00 3.56 6.94
C VAL A 14 -7.57 3.97 7.32
N LEU A 15 -6.61 3.16 6.91
CA LEU A 15 -5.19 3.47 6.95
C LEU A 15 -4.66 3.54 5.52
N ASP A 16 -4.39 4.72 5.05
CA ASP A 16 -3.68 4.91 3.78
C ASP A 16 -2.17 4.86 4.00
N VAL A 17 -1.48 4.08 3.18
CA VAL A 17 -0.02 3.94 3.21
C VAL A 17 0.53 4.33 1.85
N TRP A 18 1.11 5.52 1.77
CA TRP A 18 1.82 5.95 0.56
C TRP A 18 3.16 5.25 0.48
N CYS A 19 3.32 4.44 -0.54
CA CYS A 19 4.48 3.60 -0.77
C CYS A 19 5.10 3.83 -2.15
N ASP A 20 6.40 3.64 -2.21
CA ASP A 20 7.16 3.41 -3.43
C ASP A 20 7.66 1.95 -3.43
N LEU A 21 7.19 1.15 -4.38
CA LEU A 21 7.47 -0.29 -4.43
C LEU A 21 8.94 -0.62 -4.75
N SER A 22 9.74 0.39 -5.12
CA SER A 22 11.18 0.24 -5.28
C SER A 22 12.01 0.96 -4.19
N CYS A 23 11.35 1.39 -3.11
CA CYS A 23 12.00 2.04 -1.97
C CYS A 23 12.33 1.02 -0.87
N PRO A 24 13.62 0.90 -0.45
CA PRO A 24 14.00 -0.02 0.63
C PRO A 24 13.31 0.28 1.96
N ASP A 25 13.04 1.55 2.26
CA ASP A 25 12.34 1.94 3.49
C ASP A 25 10.90 1.43 3.52
N CYS A 26 10.26 1.28 2.35
CA CYS A 26 8.91 0.71 2.25
C CYS A 26 8.88 -0.80 2.54
N ARG A 27 9.99 -1.52 2.38
CA ARG A 27 10.08 -2.92 2.80
C ARG A 27 9.88 -3.08 4.30
N THR A 28 10.40 -2.16 5.08
CA THR A 28 10.23 -2.21 6.55
C THR A 28 8.79 -2.01 6.98
N ALA A 29 7.98 -1.33 6.16
CA ALA A 29 6.55 -1.16 6.40
C ALA A 29 5.75 -2.48 6.29
N LEU A 30 6.27 -3.49 5.58
CA LEU A 30 5.57 -4.77 5.40
C LEU A 30 5.27 -5.46 6.73
N ASP A 31 6.22 -5.51 7.64
CA ASP A 31 6.04 -6.18 8.93
C ASP A 31 5.00 -5.47 9.78
N ASP A 32 4.99 -4.13 9.74
CA ASP A 32 3.99 -3.33 10.42
C ASP A 32 2.59 -3.51 9.80
N ILE A 33 2.49 -3.52 8.48
CA ILE A 33 1.24 -3.76 7.76
C ILE A 33 0.68 -5.14 8.08
N ARG A 34 1.53 -6.17 8.10
CA ARG A 34 1.13 -7.54 8.44
C ARG A 34 0.64 -7.64 9.88
N ALA A 35 1.37 -7.05 10.83
CA ALA A 35 0.99 -7.03 12.24
C ALA A 35 -0.33 -6.28 12.48
N LEU A 36 -0.53 -5.14 11.81
CA LEU A 36 -1.79 -4.38 11.88
C LEU A 36 -2.96 -5.18 11.30
N ARG A 37 -2.74 -5.86 10.19
CA ARG A 37 -3.75 -6.70 9.55
C ARG A 37 -4.16 -7.88 10.44
N GLU A 38 -3.18 -8.53 11.08
CA GLU A 38 -3.42 -9.61 12.03
C GLU A 38 -4.21 -9.13 13.26
N ARG A 39 -3.86 -7.96 13.79
CA ARG A 39 -4.51 -7.40 14.97
C ARG A 39 -5.94 -6.94 14.73
N TYR A 40 -6.20 -6.27 13.62
CA TYR A 40 -7.48 -5.58 13.40
C TYR A 40 -8.43 -6.32 12.45
N GLY A 41 -7.92 -7.17 11.56
CA GLY A 41 -8.74 -7.80 10.53
C GLY A 41 -9.55 -6.78 9.74
N ASP A 42 -10.83 -7.05 9.54
CA ASP A 42 -11.73 -6.20 8.76
C ASP A 42 -12.08 -4.86 9.42
N ARG A 43 -11.65 -4.62 10.66
CA ARG A 43 -11.85 -3.34 11.36
C ARG A 43 -10.91 -2.24 10.90
N LEU A 44 -9.81 -2.60 10.24
CA LEU A 44 -8.83 -1.67 9.67
C LEU A 44 -8.66 -1.96 8.17
N ASP A 45 -9.12 -1.04 7.34
CA ASP A 45 -8.94 -1.10 5.88
C ASP A 45 -7.59 -0.46 5.52
N ILE A 46 -6.60 -1.30 5.22
CA ILE A 46 -5.25 -0.86 4.86
C ILE A 46 -5.14 -0.75 3.36
N ARG A 47 -4.94 0.47 2.87
CA ARG A 47 -4.83 0.81 1.45
C ARG A 47 -3.42 1.22 1.10
N LEU A 48 -2.78 0.49 0.20
CA LEU A 48 -1.53 0.94 -0.40
C LEU A 48 -1.84 1.99 -1.46
N ARG A 49 -1.19 3.14 -1.35
CA ARG A 49 -1.30 4.27 -2.29
C ARG A 49 0.05 4.50 -2.96
N HIS A 50 0.04 4.78 -4.24
CA HIS A 50 1.27 4.95 -4.99
C HIS A 50 1.90 6.31 -4.78
N PHE A 51 3.17 6.32 -4.44
CA PHE A 51 3.98 7.54 -4.36
C PHE A 51 5.37 7.28 -4.94
N PRO A 52 5.48 7.09 -6.26
CA PRO A 52 6.75 6.83 -6.91
C PRO A 52 7.69 8.02 -6.73
N LEU A 53 8.88 7.76 -6.17
CA LEU A 53 9.91 8.78 -5.97
C LEU A 53 10.79 8.88 -7.22
N GLU A 54 11.00 10.10 -7.71
CA GLU A 54 11.80 10.36 -8.93
C GLU A 54 13.23 9.81 -8.84
N LYS A 55 13.79 9.76 -7.63
CA LYS A 55 15.14 9.21 -7.38
C LYS A 55 15.24 7.69 -7.60
N ASN A 56 14.12 6.99 -7.61
CA ASN A 56 14.08 5.54 -7.77
C ASN A 56 13.63 5.20 -9.20
N LYS A 57 14.56 4.72 -10.00
CA LYS A 57 14.38 4.50 -11.44
C LYS A 57 13.18 3.61 -11.82
N HIS A 58 12.83 2.65 -10.98
CA HIS A 58 11.79 1.66 -11.29
C HIS A 58 10.47 1.89 -10.55
N SER A 59 10.33 3.00 -9.82
CA SER A 59 9.16 3.30 -8.99
C SER A 59 7.87 3.37 -9.79
N TYR A 60 7.88 4.13 -10.86
CA TYR A 60 6.67 4.41 -11.63
C TYR A 60 6.15 3.17 -12.35
N VAL A 61 7.04 2.41 -13.00
CA VAL A 61 6.66 1.16 -13.67
C VAL A 61 6.21 0.09 -12.67
N SER A 62 6.80 0.05 -11.48
CA SER A 62 6.37 -0.86 -10.42
C SER A 62 4.96 -0.54 -9.93
N ALA A 63 4.62 0.73 -9.79
CA ALA A 63 3.27 1.16 -9.44
C ALA A 63 2.25 0.76 -10.50
N GLN A 64 2.56 0.96 -11.78
CA GLN A 64 1.68 0.54 -12.88
C GLN A 64 1.50 -0.98 -12.94
N ALA A 65 2.58 -1.75 -12.74
CA ALA A 65 2.50 -3.21 -12.69
C ALA A 65 1.61 -3.70 -11.52
N ALA A 66 1.70 -3.03 -10.36
CA ALA A 66 0.84 -3.35 -9.23
C ALA A 66 -0.64 -3.07 -9.52
N GLU A 67 -0.96 -2.01 -10.25
CA GLU A 67 -2.34 -1.72 -10.67
C GLU A 67 -2.88 -2.77 -11.64
N GLU A 68 -2.06 -3.27 -12.58
CA GLU A 68 -2.47 -4.40 -13.41
C GLU A 68 -2.71 -5.67 -12.57
N ALA A 69 -1.88 -5.91 -11.56
CA ALA A 69 -2.10 -7.00 -10.63
C ALA A 69 -3.42 -6.83 -9.81
N VAL A 70 -3.84 -5.61 -9.53
CA VAL A 70 -5.16 -5.31 -8.94
C VAL A 70 -6.27 -5.74 -9.89
N GLU A 71 -6.20 -5.42 -11.17
CA GLU A 71 -7.17 -5.85 -12.19
C GLU A 71 -7.25 -7.38 -12.29
N GLN A 72 -6.14 -8.07 -12.08
CA GLN A 72 -6.07 -9.53 -12.04
C GLN A 72 -6.45 -10.13 -10.67
N GLY A 73 -6.88 -9.31 -9.70
CA GLY A 73 -7.40 -9.74 -8.39
C GLY A 73 -6.33 -10.08 -7.34
N ARG A 74 -5.05 -9.76 -7.57
CA ARG A 74 -3.95 -10.06 -6.63
C ARG A 74 -3.00 -8.89 -6.39
N GLY A 75 -3.52 -7.68 -6.43
CA GLY A 75 -2.70 -6.46 -6.28
C GLY A 75 -1.95 -6.39 -4.97
N ARG A 76 -2.58 -6.78 -3.86
CA ARG A 76 -1.95 -6.77 -2.54
C ARG A 76 -0.76 -7.72 -2.47
N GLU A 77 -0.96 -8.96 -2.86
CA GLU A 77 0.08 -9.99 -2.84
C GLU A 77 1.26 -9.60 -3.75
N TYR A 78 0.94 -9.03 -4.90
CA TYR A 78 1.95 -8.57 -5.85
C TYR A 78 2.78 -7.41 -5.27
N ALA A 79 2.14 -6.40 -4.69
CA ALA A 79 2.84 -5.26 -4.07
C ALA A 79 3.72 -5.70 -2.89
N GLU A 80 3.21 -6.58 -2.04
CA GLU A 80 3.97 -7.11 -0.90
C GLU A 80 5.17 -7.95 -1.35
N GLU A 81 5.02 -8.74 -2.41
CA GLU A 81 6.12 -9.54 -2.97
C GLU A 81 7.19 -8.64 -3.63
N LEU A 82 6.79 -7.59 -4.34
CA LEU A 82 7.74 -6.61 -4.87
C LEU A 82 8.53 -5.92 -3.77
N LEU A 83 7.88 -5.52 -2.68
CA LEU A 83 8.56 -4.92 -1.54
C LEU A 83 9.53 -5.91 -0.88
N ALA A 84 9.18 -7.19 -0.79
CA ALA A 84 10.09 -8.22 -0.31
C ALA A 84 11.32 -8.39 -1.23
N ARG A 85 11.15 -8.17 -2.53
CA ARG A 85 12.20 -8.27 -3.57
C ARG A 85 12.78 -6.92 -3.98
N VAL A 86 12.66 -5.90 -3.17
CA VAL A 86 13.06 -4.53 -3.54
C VAL A 86 14.51 -4.41 -3.99
N ASP A 87 15.42 -5.16 -3.38
CA ASP A 87 16.84 -5.13 -3.75
C ASP A 87 17.05 -5.71 -5.16
N GLU A 88 16.40 -6.84 -5.49
CA GLU A 88 16.43 -7.41 -6.85
C GLU A 88 15.82 -6.45 -7.87
N LEU A 89 14.68 -5.83 -7.53
CA LEU A 89 14.01 -4.87 -8.41
C LEU A 89 14.91 -3.66 -8.72
N ARG A 90 15.61 -3.17 -7.73
CA ARG A 90 16.55 -2.04 -7.92
C ARG A 90 17.75 -2.40 -8.78
N GLU A 91 18.24 -3.63 -8.66
CA GLU A 91 19.39 -4.12 -9.42
C GLU A 91 19.03 -4.51 -10.85
N ARG A 92 17.93 -5.27 -11.03
CA ARG A 92 17.58 -5.93 -12.28
C ARG A 92 16.46 -5.25 -13.06
N GLY A 93 15.62 -4.46 -12.39
CA GLY A 93 14.54 -3.68 -13.00
C GLY A 93 13.34 -4.51 -13.48
N ALA A 94 12.78 -4.13 -14.63
CA ALA A 94 11.53 -4.66 -15.17
C ALA A 94 11.41 -6.20 -15.21
N PRO A 95 12.46 -7.00 -15.50
CA PRO A 95 12.34 -8.45 -15.44
C PRO A 95 11.79 -8.99 -14.10
N VAL A 96 12.11 -8.34 -12.98
CA VAL A 96 11.61 -8.75 -11.64
C VAL A 96 10.09 -8.57 -11.53
N LEU A 97 9.53 -7.55 -12.19
CA LEU A 97 8.09 -7.34 -12.23
C LEU A 97 7.36 -8.52 -12.86
N LEU A 98 7.88 -9.02 -13.98
CA LEU A 98 7.28 -10.14 -14.71
C LEU A 98 7.53 -11.48 -14.02
N GLU A 99 8.70 -11.67 -13.42
CA GLU A 99 8.99 -12.87 -12.60
C GLU A 99 8.05 -12.95 -11.42
N THR A 100 7.85 -11.86 -10.69
CA THR A 100 6.92 -11.77 -9.55
C THR A 100 5.49 -12.11 -9.98
N ALA A 101 5.07 -11.62 -11.13
CA ALA A 101 3.76 -11.95 -11.69
C ALA A 101 3.60 -13.47 -11.94
N ARG A 102 4.59 -14.08 -12.58
CA ARG A 102 4.58 -15.53 -12.85
C ARG A 102 4.57 -16.35 -11.57
N ASP A 103 5.37 -15.98 -10.58
CA ASP A 103 5.46 -16.67 -9.29
C ASP A 103 4.11 -16.64 -8.55
N LEU A 104 3.33 -15.59 -8.75
CA LEU A 104 1.99 -15.45 -8.18
C LEU A 104 0.87 -16.01 -9.08
N GLY A 105 1.19 -16.57 -10.24
CA GLY A 105 0.21 -17.10 -11.17
C GLY A 105 -0.60 -16.04 -11.91
N LEU A 106 -0.06 -14.81 -12.01
CA LEU A 106 -0.62 -13.73 -12.80
C LEU A 106 -0.21 -13.82 -14.27
N ASP A 107 -0.98 -13.18 -15.13
CA ASP A 107 -0.63 -13.01 -16.53
C ASP A 107 0.47 -11.95 -16.69
N ALA A 108 1.72 -12.41 -16.80
CA ALA A 108 2.87 -11.53 -16.91
C ALA A 108 2.93 -10.83 -18.29
N GLU A 109 2.36 -11.42 -19.33
CA GLU A 109 2.31 -10.80 -20.66
C GLU A 109 1.34 -9.62 -20.67
N GLU A 110 0.23 -9.76 -19.95
CA GLU A 110 -0.72 -8.65 -19.77
C GLU A 110 -0.13 -7.52 -18.92
N ILE A 111 0.67 -7.84 -17.89
CA ILE A 111 1.41 -6.82 -17.14
C ILE A 111 2.39 -6.08 -18.07
N ASP A 112 3.15 -6.80 -18.89
CA ASP A 112 4.08 -6.17 -19.84
C ASP A 112 3.34 -5.26 -20.83
N THR A 113 2.21 -5.72 -21.35
CA THR A 113 1.34 -4.94 -22.22
C THR A 113 0.83 -3.67 -21.54
N ALA A 114 0.38 -3.77 -20.29
CA ALA A 114 -0.10 -2.63 -19.51
C ALA A 114 1.00 -1.58 -19.28
N LEU A 115 2.24 -2.02 -19.10
CA LEU A 115 3.38 -1.12 -18.97
C LEU A 115 3.69 -0.39 -20.31
N ILE A 116 3.52 -1.08 -21.43
CA ILE A 116 3.76 -0.50 -22.76
C ILE A 116 2.69 0.53 -23.13
N ASP A 117 1.41 0.22 -22.88
CA ASP A 117 0.29 1.11 -23.25
C ASP A 117 -0.02 2.17 -22.18
N GLY A 118 0.52 2.04 -20.98
CA GLY A 118 0.39 3.03 -19.93
C GLY A 118 -1.03 3.19 -19.37
N ARG A 119 -1.88 2.16 -19.48
CA ARG A 119 -3.29 2.22 -19.08
C ARG A 119 -3.54 2.60 -17.61
N HIS A 120 -2.57 2.36 -16.73
CA HIS A 120 -2.66 2.66 -15.31
C HIS A 120 -1.99 3.96 -14.87
N THR A 121 -1.49 4.74 -15.82
CA THR A 121 -0.80 6.02 -15.54
C THR A 121 -1.67 6.97 -14.71
N LEU A 122 -2.95 7.12 -15.08
CA LEU A 122 -3.85 8.06 -14.40
C LEU A 122 -4.11 7.70 -12.93
N ILE A 123 -4.17 6.42 -12.60
CA ILE A 123 -4.36 5.96 -11.21
C ILE A 123 -3.13 6.29 -10.37
N VAL A 124 -1.94 6.00 -10.89
CA VAL A 124 -0.68 6.28 -10.22
C VAL A 124 -0.51 7.80 -10.00
N ASP A 125 -0.79 8.59 -11.03
CA ASP A 125 -0.70 10.05 -10.94
C ASP A 125 -1.71 10.63 -9.97
N ALA A 126 -2.93 10.10 -9.92
CA ALA A 126 -3.96 10.53 -8.98
C ALA A 126 -3.56 10.25 -7.53
N ASP A 127 -3.07 9.06 -7.24
CA ASP A 127 -2.55 8.72 -5.91
C ASP A 127 -1.42 9.66 -5.50
N GLN A 128 -0.45 9.88 -6.37
CA GLN A 128 0.66 10.77 -6.09
C GLN A 128 0.21 12.22 -5.85
N ALA A 129 -0.73 12.70 -6.64
CA ALA A 129 -1.28 14.05 -6.49
C ALA A 129 -2.02 14.21 -5.16
N GLU A 130 -2.82 13.23 -4.77
CA GLU A 130 -3.50 13.22 -3.48
C GLU A 130 -2.51 13.19 -2.31
N GLY A 131 -1.48 12.34 -2.39
CA GLY A 131 -0.42 12.30 -1.40
C GLY A 131 0.28 13.66 -1.25
N LYS A 132 0.64 14.31 -2.36
CA LYS A 132 1.23 15.65 -2.35
C LYS A 132 0.30 16.67 -1.71
N ALA A 133 -1.00 16.64 -1.99
CA ALA A 133 -1.99 17.52 -1.38
C ALA A 133 -2.11 17.32 0.14
N LEU A 134 -1.87 16.11 0.64
CA LEU A 134 -1.80 15.80 2.08
C LEU A 134 -0.43 16.09 2.70
N GLY A 135 0.53 16.59 1.94
CA GLY A 135 1.87 16.92 2.39
C GLY A 135 2.83 15.73 2.45
N VAL A 136 2.51 14.62 1.79
CA VAL A 136 3.43 13.50 1.64
C VAL A 136 4.63 13.95 0.82
N SER A 137 5.83 13.74 1.34
CA SER A 137 7.10 14.12 0.69
C SER A 137 8.11 12.97 0.61
N GLY A 138 7.81 11.85 1.21
CA GLY A 138 8.65 10.66 1.24
C GLY A 138 7.83 9.40 1.54
N THR A 139 8.46 8.25 1.48
CA THR A 139 7.83 6.96 1.67
C THR A 139 8.61 6.08 2.67
N PRO A 140 7.94 5.25 3.46
CA PRO A 140 6.49 5.17 3.59
C PRO A 140 5.92 6.37 4.37
N THR A 141 4.70 6.78 4.04
CA THR A 141 3.94 7.76 4.83
C THR A 141 2.56 7.19 5.10
N TYR A 142 2.10 7.28 6.34
CA TYR A 142 0.83 6.73 6.80
C TYR A 142 -0.14 7.86 7.09
N VAL A 143 -1.40 7.67 6.72
CA VAL A 143 -2.49 8.58 7.09
C VAL A 143 -3.63 7.78 7.70
N VAL A 144 -3.98 8.07 8.93
CA VAL A 144 -5.05 7.43 9.68
C VAL A 144 -5.78 8.47 10.52
N GLY A 145 -7.10 8.49 10.44
CA GLY A 145 -7.91 9.47 11.17
C GLY A 145 -7.52 10.92 10.88
N GLY A 146 -7.13 11.24 9.66
CA GLY A 146 -6.67 12.56 9.25
C GLY A 146 -5.27 12.94 9.75
N GLN A 147 -4.57 12.06 10.45
CA GLN A 147 -3.22 12.30 10.95
C GLN A 147 -2.18 11.67 10.03
N ARG A 148 -1.22 12.48 9.57
CA ARG A 148 -0.08 12.02 8.78
C ARG A 148 1.09 11.64 9.69
N LEU A 149 1.64 10.45 9.47
CA LEU A 149 2.79 9.91 10.18
C LEU A 149 3.88 9.54 9.17
N ASP A 150 5.02 10.20 9.24
CA ASP A 150 6.13 10.01 8.30
C ASP A 150 7.05 8.88 8.78
N GLY A 151 7.23 7.84 7.94
CA GLY A 151 7.90 6.59 8.32
C GLY A 151 9.37 6.47 7.90
N GLY A 152 9.87 7.34 7.03
CA GLY A 152 11.18 7.16 6.38
C GLY A 152 12.41 7.33 7.27
N GLN A 153 12.33 8.05 8.39
CA GLN A 153 13.49 8.36 9.24
C GLN A 153 13.37 7.88 10.69
N SER A 154 12.19 7.50 11.15
CA SER A 154 11.97 7.03 12.51
C SER A 154 10.77 6.10 12.54
N GLN A 155 11.02 4.82 12.31
CA GLN A 155 9.98 3.79 12.37
C GLN A 155 9.73 3.29 13.81
N ASP A 156 10.61 3.61 14.74
CA ASP A 156 10.47 3.24 16.14
C ASP A 156 9.22 3.88 16.73
N GLY A 157 8.29 3.04 17.18
CA GLY A 157 7.04 3.48 17.78
C GLY A 157 5.94 3.87 16.78
N LEU A 158 6.20 3.86 15.47
CA LEU A 158 5.21 4.27 14.45
C LEU A 158 4.00 3.34 14.44
N ARG A 159 4.21 2.03 14.47
CA ARG A 159 3.11 1.06 14.55
C ARG A 159 2.27 1.26 15.82
N ALA A 160 2.91 1.46 16.97
CA ALA A 160 2.21 1.72 18.23
C ALA A 160 1.36 3.00 18.15
N ARG A 161 1.84 4.03 17.45
CA ARG A 161 1.10 5.26 17.22
C ARG A 161 -0.11 5.05 16.31
N ILE A 162 0.03 4.27 15.26
CA ILE A 162 -1.08 3.89 14.38
C ILE A 162 -2.14 3.11 15.18
N GLU A 163 -1.70 2.13 15.97
CA GLU A 163 -2.57 1.34 16.83
C GLU A 163 -3.35 2.21 17.82
N GLU A 164 -2.69 3.15 18.50
CA GLU A 164 -3.32 4.09 19.40
C GLU A 164 -4.44 4.90 18.71
N ILE A 165 -4.18 5.41 17.51
CA ILE A 165 -5.16 6.19 16.75
C ILE A 165 -6.31 5.28 16.31
N ALA A 166 -6.02 4.11 15.76
CA ALA A 166 -7.04 3.15 15.31
C ALA A 166 -7.93 2.69 16.47
N ASP A 167 -7.35 2.35 17.63
CA ASP A 167 -8.10 1.93 18.81
C ASP A 167 -9.03 3.03 19.28
N ARG A 168 -8.58 4.30 19.29
CA ARG A 168 -9.40 5.44 19.66
C ARG A 168 -10.57 5.66 18.69
N LEU A 169 -10.34 5.59 17.40
CA LEU A 169 -11.37 5.76 16.37
C LEU A 169 -12.41 4.63 16.43
N LEU A 170 -11.96 3.39 16.60
CA LEU A 170 -12.85 2.25 16.75
C LEU A 170 -13.72 2.34 18.01
N ALA A 171 -13.19 2.89 19.11
CA ALA A 171 -13.93 3.08 20.36
C ALA A 171 -14.95 4.21 20.25
N SER A 172 -14.67 5.28 19.52
CA SER A 172 -15.58 6.44 19.35
C SER A 172 -16.63 6.24 18.26
N GLY A 173 -16.43 5.28 17.34
CA GLY A 173 -17.27 5.13 16.15
C GLY A 173 -17.07 6.24 15.11
N GLU A 174 -16.01 7.03 15.23
CA GLU A 174 -15.59 8.05 14.27
C GLU A 174 -14.67 7.40 13.22
N HIS A 175 -15.01 7.55 11.91
CA HIS A 175 -14.29 6.88 10.80
C HIS A 175 -14.01 7.85 9.67
#